data_b4f25f3d7f0c5f53f28c7b503783e936
#
_entry.id   b4f25f3d7f0c5f53f28c7b503783e936
#
_cell.length_a   1.000
_cell.length_b   1.000
_cell.length_c   1.000
_cell.angle_alpha   90.00
_cell.angle_beta   90.00
_cell.angle_gamma   90.00
#
_symmetry.space_group_name_H-M   'P 1'
#
loop_
_entity.id
_entity.type
_entity.pdbx_description
1 polymer ?
#
loop_
_entity_poly.entity_id
_entity_poly.type
_entity_poly.pdbx_seq_one_letter_code
_entity_poly.pdbx_strand_id
1 'polypeptide(L)'
;MKRLILAVSMLALSLSGVRAVALTIEITKGADGGIPIAVVPFKWQGQTALPVDVGDIIAADLYRSGQFNPLPVDDFLSRPSDESEVKYKDWRLIKAVNLVVGRVTQMGTDRYAVRFQLFDIFRERQLTGFRWEVTGSDLRKIAHQISDKVY
;
A
#
# COMPACT_ATOMS: atom_id res chain seq x y z
N MET A 1 -31.58 -68.87 -24.12
CA MET A 1 -31.32 -67.53 -24.71
C MET A 1 -31.94 -66.40 -23.90
N LYS A 2 -33.15 -66.46 -23.39
CA LYS A 2 -33.77 -65.39 -22.61
C LYS A 2 -33.06 -65.04 -21.29
N ARG A 3 -32.42 -65.99 -20.64
CA ARG A 3 -31.66 -65.74 -19.36
C ARG A 3 -30.30 -65.08 -19.55
N LEU A 4 -29.70 -65.20 -20.73
CA LEU A 4 -28.43 -64.60 -21.04
C LEU A 4 -28.58 -63.08 -21.33
N ILE A 5 -29.70 -62.69 -21.94
CA ILE A 5 -30.02 -61.32 -22.25
C ILE A 5 -30.28 -60.51 -20.97
N LEU A 6 -30.88 -61.10 -19.96
CA LEU A 6 -31.14 -60.45 -18.66
C LEU A 6 -29.87 -60.18 -17.86
N ALA A 7 -28.86 -61.05 -17.94
CA ALA A 7 -27.57 -60.87 -17.26
C ALA A 7 -26.72 -59.75 -17.88
N VAL A 8 -26.79 -59.60 -19.20
CA VAL A 8 -26.08 -58.53 -19.90
C VAL A 8 -26.71 -57.15 -19.66
N SER A 9 -28.06 -57.10 -19.52
CA SER A 9 -28.77 -55.85 -19.20
C SER A 9 -28.51 -55.35 -17.78
N MET A 10 -28.22 -56.26 -16.83
CA MET A 10 -27.96 -55.90 -15.45
C MET A 10 -26.51 -55.42 -15.21
N LEU A 11 -25.58 -55.77 -16.09
CA LEU A 11 -24.18 -55.34 -16.02
C LEU A 11 -23.96 -53.95 -16.63
N ALA A 12 -24.87 -53.49 -17.50
CA ALA A 12 -24.76 -52.17 -18.14
C ALA A 12 -25.22 -51.00 -17.25
N LEU A 13 -25.86 -51.26 -16.09
CA LEU A 13 -26.40 -50.20 -15.22
C LEU A 13 -25.45 -49.77 -14.12
N SER A 14 -24.28 -50.39 -13.98
CA SER A 14 -23.32 -50.09 -12.90
C SER A 14 -22.19 -49.12 -13.25
N LEU A 15 -22.20 -48.50 -14.45
CA LEU A 15 -21.22 -47.49 -14.84
C LEU A 15 -21.79 -46.05 -14.71
N SER A 16 -22.54 -45.79 -13.63
CA SER A 16 -22.87 -44.41 -13.26
C SER A 16 -21.62 -43.78 -12.67
N GLY A 17 -20.83 -43.15 -13.53
CA GLY A 17 -19.62 -42.43 -13.14
C GLY A 17 -19.95 -41.34 -12.11
N VAL A 18 -19.45 -41.52 -10.90
CA VAL A 18 -19.43 -40.48 -9.89
C VAL A 18 -18.59 -39.31 -10.44
N ARG A 19 -19.25 -38.25 -10.88
CA ARG A 19 -18.55 -37.01 -11.22
C ARG A 19 -18.06 -36.42 -9.89
N ALA A 20 -16.77 -36.55 -9.62
CA ALA A 20 -16.12 -35.78 -8.58
C ALA A 20 -16.20 -34.29 -9.00
N VAL A 21 -17.02 -33.52 -8.32
CA VAL A 21 -16.97 -32.08 -8.40
C VAL A 21 -15.69 -31.65 -7.69
N ALA A 22 -14.66 -31.36 -8.47
CA ALA A 22 -13.47 -30.74 -7.93
C ALA A 22 -13.87 -29.34 -7.42
N LEU A 23 -13.88 -29.15 -6.10
CA LEU A 23 -14.03 -27.87 -5.48
C LEU A 23 -12.75 -27.09 -5.80
N THR A 24 -12.76 -26.28 -6.84
CA THR A 24 -11.69 -25.32 -7.11
C THR A 24 -11.86 -24.20 -6.07
N ILE A 25 -11.09 -24.31 -4.99
CA ILE A 25 -10.92 -23.16 -4.08
C ILE A 25 -10.05 -22.16 -4.85
N GLU A 26 -10.70 -21.21 -5.50
CA GLU A 26 -10.01 -20.04 -5.98
C GLU A 26 -9.58 -19.27 -4.73
N ILE A 27 -8.31 -19.45 -4.34
CA ILE A 27 -7.68 -18.52 -3.39
C ILE A 27 -7.54 -17.23 -4.19
N THR A 28 -8.60 -16.43 -4.24
CA THR A 28 -8.43 -14.99 -4.49
C THR A 28 -7.36 -14.58 -3.49
N LYS A 29 -6.17 -14.26 -4.00
CA LYS A 29 -5.11 -13.58 -3.23
C LYS A 29 -5.85 -12.60 -2.36
N GLY A 30 -5.69 -12.78 -1.03
CA GLY A 30 -6.49 -12.06 -0.06
C GLY A 30 -6.62 -10.65 -0.57
N ALA A 31 -7.87 -10.22 -0.66
CA ALA A 31 -8.17 -8.90 -1.09
C ALA A 31 -7.14 -8.02 -0.42
N ASP A 32 -6.65 -7.11 -1.13
CA ASP A 32 -5.85 -6.01 -0.70
C ASP A 32 -6.30 -5.50 0.67
N GLY A 33 -6.08 -6.32 1.70
CA GLY A 33 -6.58 -6.16 3.07
C GLY A 33 -5.69 -5.25 3.90
N GLY A 34 -4.72 -4.61 3.27
CA GLY A 34 -3.88 -3.62 3.93
C GLY A 34 -4.67 -2.34 4.22
N ILE A 35 -4.27 -1.65 5.29
CA ILE A 35 -4.86 -0.35 5.67
C ILE A 35 -4.58 0.66 4.55
N PRO A 36 -5.62 1.27 3.93
CA PRO A 36 -5.42 2.28 2.90
C PRO A 36 -4.65 3.47 3.43
N ILE A 37 -3.49 3.74 2.84
CA ILE A 37 -2.62 4.85 3.24
C ILE A 37 -2.26 5.69 2.02
N ALA A 38 -2.35 7.00 2.15
CA ALA A 38 -1.85 7.92 1.14
C ALA A 38 -0.44 8.38 1.54
N VAL A 39 0.52 8.15 0.68
CA VAL A 39 1.89 8.69 0.82
C VAL A 39 2.06 9.77 -0.23
N VAL A 40 1.96 11.02 0.18
CA VAL A 40 2.11 12.15 -0.75
C VAL A 40 3.58 12.27 -1.16
N PRO A 41 3.87 12.45 -2.47
CA PRO A 41 5.23 12.76 -2.90
C PRO A 41 5.80 13.92 -2.08
N PHE A 42 6.99 13.71 -1.48
CA PHE A 42 7.59 14.72 -0.60
C PHE A 42 7.96 15.97 -1.39
N LYS A 43 7.54 17.12 -0.88
CA LYS A 43 7.86 18.40 -1.52
C LYS A 43 9.35 18.64 -1.52
N TRP A 44 9.93 18.77 -2.71
CA TRP A 44 11.31 19.13 -2.87
C TRP A 44 11.50 20.65 -2.79
N GLN A 45 12.46 21.08 -1.98
CA GLN A 45 12.88 22.46 -1.83
C GLN A 45 14.39 22.55 -1.96
N GLY A 46 14.88 22.59 -3.18
CA GLY A 46 16.30 22.70 -3.49
C GLY A 46 16.55 23.20 -4.90
N GLN A 47 17.83 23.48 -5.20
CA GLN A 47 18.27 24.02 -6.48
C GLN A 47 18.74 22.93 -7.46
N THR A 48 19.07 21.75 -6.95
CA THR A 48 19.54 20.61 -7.74
C THR A 48 18.46 19.53 -7.79
N ALA A 49 18.66 18.49 -8.60
CA ALA A 49 17.77 17.33 -8.58
C ALA A 49 17.78 16.66 -7.21
N LEU A 50 16.61 16.20 -6.75
CA LEU A 50 16.53 15.41 -5.51
C LEU A 50 17.26 14.07 -5.70
N PRO A 51 18.24 13.74 -4.85
CA PRO A 51 19.05 12.53 -5.03
C PRO A 51 18.25 11.22 -4.87
N VAL A 52 17.21 11.24 -4.05
CA VAL A 52 16.39 10.08 -3.70
C VAL A 52 14.95 10.50 -3.48
N ASP A 53 13.99 9.84 -4.12
CA ASP A 53 12.58 10.02 -3.79
C ASP A 53 12.22 9.31 -2.48
N VAL A 54 12.08 10.10 -1.43
CA VAL A 54 11.78 9.61 -0.08
C VAL A 54 10.36 9.04 -0.02
N GLY A 55 9.40 9.69 -0.68
CA GLY A 55 8.00 9.26 -0.69
C GLY A 55 7.82 7.90 -1.36
N ASP A 56 8.46 7.68 -2.50
CA ASP A 56 8.39 6.41 -3.23
C ASP A 56 8.96 5.24 -2.42
N ILE A 57 10.07 5.48 -1.71
CA ILE A 57 10.66 4.45 -0.85
C ILE A 57 9.71 4.10 0.29
N ILE A 58 9.11 5.10 0.95
CA ILE A 58 8.15 4.88 2.02
C ILE A 58 6.95 4.08 1.51
N ALA A 59 6.36 4.46 0.40
CA ALA A 59 5.23 3.74 -0.19
C ALA A 59 5.58 2.28 -0.50
N ALA A 60 6.76 2.04 -1.09
CA ALA A 60 7.22 0.69 -1.40
C ALA A 60 7.46 -0.16 -0.15
N ASP A 61 8.00 0.40 0.94
CA ASP A 61 8.22 -0.30 2.20
C ASP A 61 6.88 -0.67 2.86
N LEU A 62 5.96 0.28 2.93
CA LEU A 62 4.63 0.06 3.51
C LEU A 62 3.85 -1.00 2.74
N TYR A 63 3.92 -0.99 1.41
CA TYR A 63 3.32 -2.05 0.58
C TYR A 63 3.94 -3.43 0.88
N ARG A 64 5.28 -3.51 0.94
CA ARG A 64 5.99 -4.77 1.23
C ARG A 64 5.72 -5.32 2.63
N SER A 65 5.35 -4.47 3.58
CA SER A 65 4.98 -4.90 4.94
C SER A 65 3.73 -5.78 4.97
N GLY A 66 2.87 -5.68 3.94
CA GLY A 66 1.58 -6.35 3.87
C GLY A 66 0.50 -5.79 4.80
N GLN A 67 0.83 -4.81 5.65
CA GLN A 67 -0.12 -4.16 6.56
C GLN A 67 -0.82 -2.96 5.94
N PHE A 68 -0.17 -2.31 4.99
CA PHE A 68 -0.68 -1.13 4.33
C PHE A 68 -0.91 -1.37 2.84
N ASN A 69 -1.90 -0.66 2.31
CA ASN A 69 -2.16 -0.56 0.88
C ASN A 69 -2.02 0.90 0.43
N PRO A 70 -0.83 1.30 -0.07
CA PRO A 70 -0.62 2.64 -0.58
C PRO A 70 -1.55 2.95 -1.75
N LEU A 71 -2.28 4.07 -1.65
CA LEU A 71 -3.18 4.52 -2.69
C LEU A 71 -2.41 5.12 -3.87
N PRO A 72 -2.92 4.97 -5.11
CA PRO A 72 -2.30 5.56 -6.30
C PRO A 72 -2.19 7.09 -6.19
N VAL A 73 -1.02 7.63 -6.49
CA VAL A 73 -0.75 9.08 -6.43
C VAL A 73 -1.64 9.88 -7.40
N ASP A 74 -2.06 9.24 -8.50
CA ASP A 74 -2.94 9.85 -9.50
C ASP A 74 -4.36 10.11 -8.97
N ASP A 75 -4.78 9.42 -7.92
CA ASP A 75 -6.07 9.62 -7.27
C ASP A 75 -6.06 10.80 -6.28
N PHE A 76 -4.92 11.41 -6.01
CA PHE A 76 -4.79 12.46 -5.00
C PHE A 76 -5.34 13.79 -5.49
N LEU A 77 -6.33 14.33 -4.76
CA LEU A 77 -6.96 15.62 -5.05
C LEU A 77 -6.08 16.83 -4.69
N SER A 78 -5.08 16.63 -3.84
CA SER A 78 -4.12 17.66 -3.42
C SER A 78 -2.79 17.01 -3.03
N ARG A 79 -1.74 17.82 -2.91
CA ARG A 79 -0.40 17.36 -2.51
C ARG A 79 0.14 18.20 -1.35
N PRO A 80 -0.46 18.07 -0.14
CA PRO A 80 0.00 18.79 1.02
C PRO A 80 1.42 18.38 1.41
N SER A 81 2.16 19.30 1.96
CA SER A 81 3.51 19.07 2.49
C SER A 81 3.62 19.43 3.98
N ASP A 82 2.52 19.92 4.55
CA ASP A 82 2.42 20.37 5.94
C ASP A 82 0.98 20.18 6.43
N GLU A 83 0.80 20.12 7.77
CA GLU A 83 -0.50 20.00 8.44
C GLU A 83 -1.51 21.05 8.00
N SER A 84 -1.05 22.32 7.86
CA SER A 84 -1.93 23.44 7.47
C SER A 84 -2.55 23.30 6.08
N GLU A 85 -1.98 22.45 5.24
CA GLU A 85 -2.45 22.17 3.87
C GLU A 85 -3.37 20.96 3.80
N VAL A 86 -3.52 20.19 4.91
CA VAL A 86 -4.29 18.93 4.91
C VAL A 86 -5.79 19.22 4.96
N LYS A 87 -6.48 18.83 3.92
CA LYS A 87 -7.95 18.86 3.85
C LYS A 87 -8.49 17.45 4.04
N TYR A 88 -8.77 17.05 5.28
CA TYR A 88 -9.19 15.69 5.64
C TYR A 88 -10.36 15.16 4.81
N LYS A 89 -11.30 16.03 4.42
CA LYS A 89 -12.44 15.67 3.59
C LYS A 89 -12.02 15.07 2.23
N ASP A 90 -11.00 15.62 1.60
CA ASP A 90 -10.51 15.17 0.29
C ASP A 90 -9.96 13.74 0.39
N TRP A 91 -9.23 13.46 1.46
CA TRP A 91 -8.63 12.15 1.72
C TRP A 91 -9.66 11.08 2.08
N ARG A 92 -10.77 11.47 2.75
CA ARG A 92 -11.89 10.56 3.00
C ARG A 92 -12.60 10.15 1.71
N LEU A 93 -12.70 11.02 0.70
CA LEU A 93 -13.31 10.71 -0.59
C LEU A 93 -12.59 9.56 -1.30
N ILE A 94 -11.28 9.50 -1.21
CA ILE A 94 -10.46 8.41 -1.77
C ILE A 94 -10.23 7.25 -0.79
N LYS A 95 -10.94 7.25 0.35
CA LYS A 95 -10.93 6.19 1.38
C LYS A 95 -9.56 6.00 2.05
N ALA A 96 -8.71 7.01 2.10
CA ALA A 96 -7.50 6.98 2.88
C ALA A 96 -7.84 6.90 4.38
N VAL A 97 -7.19 5.99 5.10
CA VAL A 97 -7.28 5.88 6.57
C VAL A 97 -6.16 6.71 7.20
N ASN A 98 -4.97 6.60 6.65
CA ASN A 98 -3.80 7.35 7.07
C ASN A 98 -3.22 8.17 5.91
N LEU A 99 -2.55 9.25 6.26
CA LEU A 99 -1.90 10.15 5.32
C LEU A 99 -0.48 10.46 5.81
N VAL A 100 0.50 10.25 4.93
CA VAL A 100 1.89 10.67 5.12
C VAL A 100 2.13 11.88 4.23
N VAL A 101 2.58 12.98 4.83
CA VAL A 101 3.04 14.16 4.12
C VAL A 101 4.46 14.51 4.54
N GLY A 102 5.20 15.19 3.68
CA GLY A 102 6.54 15.58 4.02
C GLY A 102 7.18 16.52 3.02
N ARG A 103 8.40 16.93 3.38
CA ARG A 103 9.25 17.74 2.54
C ARG A 103 10.71 17.40 2.74
N VAL A 104 11.49 17.59 1.69
CA VAL A 104 12.95 17.55 1.73
C VAL A 104 13.44 18.92 1.32
N THR A 105 14.22 19.56 2.20
CA THR A 105 14.79 20.90 1.96
C THR A 105 16.30 20.79 1.87
N GLN A 106 16.89 21.31 0.80
CA GLN A 106 18.33 21.42 0.67
C GLN A 106 18.84 22.56 1.58
N MET A 107 19.75 22.21 2.49
CA MET A 107 20.33 23.15 3.47
C MET A 107 21.76 23.62 3.08
N GLY A 108 22.36 22.95 2.11
CA GLY A 108 23.73 23.19 1.63
C GLY A 108 24.10 22.21 0.54
N THR A 109 25.41 22.10 0.24
CA THR A 109 25.90 21.27 -0.89
C THR A 109 25.49 19.80 -0.76
N ASP A 110 25.61 19.21 0.43
CA ASP A 110 25.24 17.81 0.73
C ASP A 110 24.55 17.71 2.11
N ARG A 111 23.70 18.69 2.41
CA ARG A 111 22.91 18.68 3.65
C ARG A 111 21.44 18.90 3.33
N TYR A 112 20.61 18.06 3.93
CA TYR A 112 19.16 18.03 3.70
C TYR A 112 18.41 17.97 5.02
N ALA A 113 17.34 18.75 5.13
CA ALA A 113 16.35 18.59 6.18
C ALA A 113 15.18 17.77 5.61
N VAL A 114 14.88 16.65 6.23
CA VAL A 114 13.72 15.81 5.93
C VAL A 114 12.70 15.98 7.05
N ARG A 115 11.50 16.41 6.71
CA ARG A 115 10.35 16.46 7.63
C ARG A 115 9.27 15.55 7.13
N PHE A 116 8.66 14.78 8.04
CA PHE A 116 7.46 14.02 7.75
C PHE A 116 6.43 14.17 8.87
N GLN A 117 5.16 13.97 8.51
CA GLN A 117 4.03 13.96 9.43
C GLN A 117 3.06 12.86 9.00
N LEU A 118 2.53 12.11 9.97
CA LEU A 118 1.52 11.08 9.80
C LEU A 118 0.21 11.52 10.43
N PHE A 119 -0.88 11.38 9.69
CA PHE A 119 -2.22 11.77 10.12
C PHE A 119 -3.19 10.60 10.12
N ASP A 120 -4.11 10.59 11.07
CA ASP A 120 -5.34 9.82 11.05
C ASP A 120 -6.43 10.66 10.38
N ILE A 121 -6.92 10.20 9.25
CA ILE A 121 -7.87 10.96 8.42
C ILE A 121 -9.25 11.00 9.05
N PHE A 122 -9.67 9.93 9.72
CA PHE A 122 -11.01 9.87 10.33
C PHE A 122 -11.08 10.64 11.64
N ARG A 123 -10.00 10.63 12.43
CA ARG A 123 -9.91 11.38 13.69
C ARG A 123 -9.42 12.82 13.50
N GLU A 124 -9.07 13.19 12.28
CA GLU A 124 -8.58 14.53 11.90
C GLU A 124 -7.45 15.05 12.80
N ARG A 125 -6.46 14.18 13.04
CA ARG A 125 -5.33 14.53 13.92
C ARG A 125 -4.01 13.98 13.41
N GLN A 126 -2.94 14.68 13.75
CA GLN A 126 -1.60 14.18 13.59
C GLN A 126 -1.32 13.09 14.62
N LEU A 127 -0.80 11.95 14.16
CA LEU A 127 -0.37 10.83 15.00
C LEU A 127 1.07 10.99 15.45
N THR A 128 1.95 11.35 14.51
CA THR A 128 3.37 11.56 14.78
C THR A 128 3.99 12.46 13.71
N GLY A 129 5.19 12.94 13.98
CA GLY A 129 5.99 13.68 13.02
C GLY A 129 7.40 13.89 13.54
N PHE A 130 8.37 13.92 12.61
CA PHE A 130 9.78 14.09 12.91
C PHE A 130 10.47 14.96 11.86
N ARG A 131 11.62 15.49 12.25
CA ARG A 131 12.54 16.20 11.36
C ARG A 131 13.95 15.69 11.61
N TRP A 132 14.66 15.41 10.52
CA TRP A 132 16.08 15.04 10.53
C TRP A 132 16.88 16.00 9.67
N GLU A 133 18.15 16.16 10.03
CA GLU A 133 19.15 16.80 9.18
C GLU A 133 20.20 15.75 8.83
N VAL A 134 20.39 15.52 7.54
CA VAL A 134 21.18 14.38 7.03
C VAL A 134 22.00 14.78 5.80
N THR A 135 22.92 13.89 5.41
CA THR A 135 23.60 13.98 4.12
C THR A 135 22.80 13.29 3.02
N GLY A 136 23.14 13.52 1.76
CA GLY A 136 22.46 12.85 0.64
C GLY A 136 22.56 11.34 0.69
N SER A 137 23.69 10.79 1.18
CA SER A 137 23.89 9.35 1.35
C SER A 137 22.93 8.71 2.36
N ASP A 138 22.43 9.49 3.34
CA ASP A 138 21.54 9.01 4.39
C ASP A 138 20.04 9.13 4.04
N LEU A 139 19.69 9.84 2.97
CA LEU A 139 18.28 10.07 2.60
C LEU A 139 17.48 8.76 2.46
N ARG A 140 18.07 7.73 1.84
CA ARG A 140 17.43 6.41 1.73
C ARG A 140 17.20 5.77 3.10
N LYS A 141 18.19 5.85 4.00
CA LYS A 141 18.08 5.34 5.36
C LYS A 141 16.94 6.04 6.12
N ILE A 142 16.83 7.37 5.96
CA ILE A 142 15.75 8.13 6.58
C ILE A 142 14.39 7.71 6.03
N ALA A 143 14.26 7.44 4.73
CA ALA A 143 13.01 6.93 4.16
C ALA A 143 12.57 5.61 4.83
N HIS A 144 13.49 4.65 5.01
CA HIS A 144 13.20 3.41 5.74
C HIS A 144 12.85 3.65 7.21
N GLN A 145 13.54 4.57 7.90
CA GLN A 145 13.21 4.93 9.27
C GLN A 145 11.82 5.58 9.40
N ILE A 146 11.39 6.35 8.39
CA ILE A 146 10.03 6.89 8.34
C ILE A 146 9.01 5.75 8.20
N SER A 147 9.27 4.79 7.31
CA SER A 147 8.43 3.62 7.14
C SER A 147 8.25 2.86 8.47
N ASP A 148 9.33 2.67 9.24
CA ASP A 148 9.30 2.05 10.56
C ASP A 148 8.50 2.85 11.60
N LYS A 149 8.39 4.18 11.43
CA LYS A 149 7.59 5.05 12.33
C LYS A 149 6.10 5.04 11.99
N VAL A 150 5.77 4.72 10.74
CA VAL A 150 4.39 4.57 10.26
C VAL A 150 3.84 3.20 10.63
N TYR A 151 4.71 2.17 10.61
CA TYR A 151 4.39 0.81 10.97
C TYR A 151 4.13 0.66 12.48
#